data_6287e37a39011225db13e2fc97861ac0
#
_entry.id   6287e37a39011225db13e2fc97861ac0
#
_cell.length_a   1.000
_cell.length_b   1.000
_cell.length_c   1.000
_cell.angle_alpha   90.00
_cell.angle_beta   90.00
_cell.angle_gamma   90.00
#
_symmetry.space_group_name_H-M   'P 1'
#
loop_
_entity.id
_entity.type
_entity.pdbx_description
1 polymer ?
#
loop_
_entity_poly.entity_id
_entity_poly.type
_entity_poly.pdbx_seq_one_letter_code
_entity_poly.pdbx_strand_id
1 'polypeptide(L)'
;MHKSFKYLAMTALASALIAGQATTAFAFKNDSNNGPGAAKTNEVSLQAPSDTSDNSRASGNNDSQTAITEDSSQPAGNSQSETSQTTENASNTTTENTTAAETVTEDTSAQVPANQAFLQVQLLRASDTTWSDPVHDDSVLSVGESGFLSMCIYANNLPGDVLYRTYSSARGWSNWAMNGGHTDWAAGNPIEAVQIRLNGIFGDRFDVYYRSDLSDGTECDWSRNGGTNGAMACGRIITGMRFSMWGKGTEGAAYKMDKPLVSAAPDGIQFVNGTPVFSNGTGDNFTGWVWNDRDRYYVVDNSIVTGWQYIDGYKYYFEGDGRLVTDLEPYLNYQGQFKIKINKQMNCLTIYIPDGDNGYIIPYKSFLCSTGDDTPLGEHKTPEKYRWRLMNTDEYCQYLTRLDAGIPILLHSVIYERPDPYTLKAFTYNYLGATKSHGCIRLTTADSRWIYEHCALGTSITVYESPIPGPFDRPVIKTMIPDTQTYDPTDANVPENGLQ
;
A
#
# COMPACT_ATOMS: atom_id res chain seq x y z
N MET A 1 27.92 28.82 23.90
CA MET A 1 28.39 27.45 24.01
C MET A 1 27.41 26.62 24.85
N HIS A 2 26.19 26.36 24.40
CA HIS A 2 25.25 25.49 25.15
C HIS A 2 24.01 25.15 24.31
N LYS A 3 24.22 24.63 23.10
CA LYS A 3 23.10 24.12 22.27
C LYS A 3 23.45 22.86 21.43
N SER A 4 24.63 22.26 21.60
CA SER A 4 25.06 21.13 20.77
C SER A 4 25.02 19.76 21.45
N PHE A 5 24.45 19.62 22.66
CA PHE A 5 24.46 18.35 23.39
C PHE A 5 23.11 17.60 23.44
N LYS A 6 22.06 18.12 22.82
CA LYS A 6 20.74 17.45 22.85
C LYS A 6 20.45 16.55 21.64
N TYR A 7 21.22 16.59 20.57
CA TYR A 7 20.99 15.77 19.39
C TYR A 7 21.77 14.44 19.35
N LEU A 8 22.80 14.30 20.20
CA LEU A 8 23.59 13.07 20.24
C LEU A 8 23.00 11.95 21.11
N ALA A 9 22.02 12.28 21.95
CA ALA A 9 21.38 11.30 22.85
C ALA A 9 20.15 10.59 22.24
N MET A 10 19.56 11.12 21.16
CA MET A 10 18.40 10.50 20.52
C MET A 10 18.77 9.47 19.44
N THR A 11 19.94 9.55 18.83
CA THR A 11 20.40 8.57 17.83
C THR A 11 20.95 7.28 18.46
N ALA A 12 21.38 7.32 19.72
CA ALA A 12 21.85 6.12 20.41
C ALA A 12 20.73 5.22 20.98
N LEU A 13 19.51 5.77 21.18
CA LEU A 13 18.37 5.01 21.71
C LEU A 13 17.60 4.24 20.60
N ALA A 14 17.65 4.71 19.37
CA ALA A 14 17.00 4.02 18.23
C ALA A 14 17.76 2.77 17.78
N SER A 15 19.09 2.74 17.99
CA SER A 15 19.91 1.59 17.61
C SER A 15 19.88 0.44 18.64
N ALA A 16 19.45 0.70 19.87
CA ALA A 16 19.39 -0.32 20.92
C ALA A 16 18.06 -1.10 20.95
N LEU A 17 16.99 -0.59 20.28
CA LEU A 17 15.68 -1.29 20.26
C LEU A 17 15.56 -2.31 19.10
N ILE A 18 16.45 -2.28 18.11
CA ILE A 18 16.44 -3.21 16.97
C ILE A 18 17.23 -4.49 17.27
N ALA A 19 18.09 -4.48 18.30
CA ALA A 19 18.90 -5.66 18.69
C ALA A 19 18.22 -6.61 19.70
N GLY A 20 16.97 -6.36 20.09
CA GLY A 20 16.27 -7.08 21.18
C GLY A 20 15.18 -8.05 20.74
N GLN A 21 14.91 -8.24 19.44
CA GLN A 21 14.01 -9.30 18.95
C GLN A 21 14.78 -10.37 18.18
N ALA A 22 15.69 -11.00 18.88
CA ALA A 22 16.30 -12.24 18.42
C ALA A 22 15.41 -13.41 18.83
N THR A 23 14.83 -14.05 17.82
CA THR A 23 14.69 -15.52 17.69
C THR A 23 14.28 -16.31 18.93
N THR A 24 12.99 -16.54 19.09
CA THR A 24 12.54 -17.84 19.58
C THR A 24 12.36 -18.75 18.37
N ALA A 25 13.47 -19.37 17.97
CA ALA A 25 13.44 -20.54 17.11
C ALA A 25 12.84 -21.68 17.94
N PHE A 26 11.60 -22.07 17.63
CA PHE A 26 11.09 -23.38 18.07
C PHE A 26 11.81 -24.45 17.26
N ALA A 27 12.79 -25.07 17.92
CA ALA A 27 13.44 -26.29 17.44
C ALA A 27 12.39 -27.41 17.47
N PHE A 28 11.89 -27.82 16.32
CA PHE A 28 11.22 -29.11 16.17
C PHE A 28 12.32 -30.19 16.16
N LYS A 29 12.28 -31.06 17.16
CA LYS A 29 13.04 -32.31 17.18
C LYS A 29 12.63 -33.18 16.00
N ASN A 30 13.54 -33.41 15.09
CA ASN A 30 13.46 -34.52 14.14
C ASN A 30 13.75 -35.83 14.86
N ASP A 31 12.75 -36.61 15.16
CA ASP A 31 12.91 -38.04 15.44
C ASP A 31 12.78 -38.77 14.09
N SER A 32 13.93 -39.05 13.50
CA SER A 32 14.07 -40.02 12.40
C SER A 32 14.03 -41.42 12.95
N ASN A 33 12.94 -42.17 12.73
CA ASN A 33 12.94 -43.60 12.39
C ASN A 33 11.50 -44.12 12.24
N ASN A 34 11.09 -44.42 11.01
CA ASN A 34 10.53 -45.72 10.59
C ASN A 34 9.94 -45.58 9.19
N GLY A 35 10.24 -46.51 8.34
CA GLY A 35 9.93 -46.64 6.95
C GLY A 35 8.44 -46.92 6.62
N PRO A 36 8.06 -47.22 5.37
CA PRO A 36 6.92 -46.67 4.68
C PRO A 36 5.59 -47.36 5.01
N GLY A 37 4.64 -46.60 5.50
CA GLY A 37 3.22 -47.01 5.61
C GLY A 37 2.31 -45.98 4.99
N ALA A 38 1.45 -46.45 4.10
CA ALA A 38 0.55 -45.69 3.25
C ALA A 38 -0.22 -44.57 3.97
N ALA A 39 -0.11 -43.35 3.45
CA ALA A 39 -0.92 -42.22 3.86
C ALA A 39 -2.36 -42.41 3.39
N LYS A 40 -3.29 -42.46 4.34
CA LYS A 40 -4.72 -42.33 4.07
C LYS A 40 -5.02 -40.86 3.88
N THR A 41 -5.39 -40.48 2.68
CA THR A 41 -5.99 -39.19 2.34
C THR A 41 -7.41 -39.18 2.92
N ASN A 42 -7.67 -38.30 3.88
CA ASN A 42 -9.04 -37.93 4.27
C ASN A 42 -9.54 -36.87 3.31
N GLU A 43 -10.21 -37.29 2.27
CA GLU A 43 -11.08 -36.45 1.45
C GLU A 43 -12.32 -36.10 2.29
N VAL A 44 -12.50 -34.82 2.59
CA VAL A 44 -13.77 -34.29 3.08
C VAL A 44 -14.67 -34.09 1.87
N SER A 45 -15.53 -35.07 1.61
CA SER A 45 -16.61 -35.01 0.62
C SER A 45 -17.69 -34.04 1.10
N LEU A 46 -17.93 -32.98 0.33
CA LEU A 46 -19.08 -32.10 0.51
C LEU A 46 -20.31 -32.75 -0.10
N GLN A 47 -21.22 -33.20 0.75
CA GLN A 47 -22.55 -33.66 0.36
C GLN A 47 -23.55 -32.53 0.58
N ALA A 48 -24.30 -32.16 -0.47
CA ALA A 48 -25.39 -31.20 -0.43
C ALA A 48 -26.58 -31.74 0.41
N PRO A 49 -27.27 -30.91 1.18
CA PRO A 49 -28.51 -31.32 1.81
C PRO A 49 -29.69 -31.21 0.85
N SER A 50 -30.44 -32.31 0.75
CA SER A 50 -31.72 -32.41 0.07
C SER A 50 -32.85 -31.81 0.89
N ASP A 51 -33.79 -31.14 0.21
CA ASP A 51 -35.06 -30.65 0.71
C ASP A 51 -35.91 -31.72 1.40
N THR A 52 -36.45 -31.39 2.55
CA THR A 52 -37.79 -31.89 2.95
C THR A 52 -38.51 -30.82 3.76
N SER A 53 -39.62 -30.38 3.21
CA SER A 53 -40.71 -29.61 3.82
C SER A 53 -41.33 -30.32 5.03
N ASP A 54 -41.61 -29.62 6.11
CA ASP A 54 -42.95 -29.75 6.70
C ASP A 54 -43.37 -28.55 7.57
N ASN A 55 -44.68 -28.31 7.51
CA ASN A 55 -45.50 -27.27 8.07
C ASN A 55 -45.77 -27.45 9.59
N SER A 56 -45.87 -26.33 10.35
CA SER A 56 -47.04 -26.04 11.20
C SER A 56 -46.80 -24.80 12.10
N ARG A 57 -47.51 -23.76 11.89
CA ARG A 57 -48.58 -23.01 12.51
C ARG A 57 -48.59 -22.87 14.05
N ALA A 58 -48.52 -21.60 14.53
CA ALA A 58 -49.40 -20.88 15.47
C ALA A 58 -48.67 -19.59 15.95
N SER A 59 -49.17 -18.43 15.64
CA SER A 59 -50.18 -17.56 16.26
C SER A 59 -49.84 -17.05 17.67
N GLY A 60 -49.74 -15.74 17.83
CA GLY A 60 -49.73 -15.03 19.11
C GLY A 60 -49.38 -13.55 18.99
N ASN A 61 -50.40 -12.70 18.86
CA ASN A 61 -50.38 -11.24 19.01
C ASN A 61 -49.86 -10.81 20.39
N ASN A 62 -49.23 -9.63 20.48
CA ASN A 62 -49.82 -8.51 21.23
C ASN A 62 -49.07 -7.19 21.04
N ASP A 63 -49.88 -6.19 20.79
CA ASP A 63 -49.58 -4.75 20.77
C ASP A 63 -49.08 -4.23 22.13
N SER A 64 -48.28 -3.16 22.06
CA SER A 64 -48.48 -1.97 22.91
C SER A 64 -47.70 -0.78 22.36
N GLN A 65 -48.44 0.16 21.81
CA GLN A 65 -48.06 1.55 21.59
C GLN A 65 -47.89 2.29 22.93
N THR A 66 -46.89 3.16 23.02
CA THR A 66 -47.02 4.35 23.85
C THR A 66 -46.28 5.51 23.19
N ALA A 67 -47.05 6.49 22.76
CA ALA A 67 -46.63 7.80 22.33
C ALA A 67 -46.57 8.74 23.55
N ILE A 68 -45.57 9.63 23.58
CA ILE A 68 -45.61 10.89 24.36
C ILE A 68 -44.85 11.96 23.56
N THR A 69 -45.56 12.82 22.91
CA THR A 69 -45.77 14.29 22.95
C THR A 69 -44.55 15.20 23.04
N GLU A 70 -44.62 16.14 22.13
CA GLU A 70 -43.87 17.37 21.94
C GLU A 70 -43.86 18.28 23.18
N ASP A 71 -42.76 19.07 23.32
CA ASP A 71 -42.95 20.44 23.82
C ASP A 71 -41.92 21.37 23.16
N SER A 72 -42.46 22.49 22.71
CA SER A 72 -41.90 23.59 22.00
C SER A 72 -41.47 24.70 22.94
N SER A 73 -40.35 25.39 22.68
CA SER A 73 -40.24 26.84 22.92
C SER A 73 -38.97 27.46 22.32
N GLN A 74 -39.18 28.33 21.34
CA GLN A 74 -38.30 29.48 21.06
C GLN A 74 -38.73 30.67 21.92
N PRO A 75 -37.90 31.73 22.12
CA PRO A 75 -37.93 32.91 21.24
C PRO A 75 -36.56 33.55 20.96
N ALA A 76 -36.34 34.01 19.81
CA ALA A 76 -36.35 35.29 19.11
C ALA A 76 -35.57 36.47 19.74
N GLY A 77 -34.79 37.12 18.89
CA GLY A 77 -34.42 38.55 19.07
C GLY A 77 -33.04 38.92 18.52
N ASN A 78 -32.97 39.39 17.32
CA ASN A 78 -32.69 40.76 16.81
C ASN A 78 -31.21 41.22 16.83
N SER A 79 -30.62 41.41 15.70
CA SER A 79 -30.58 42.47 14.63
C SER A 79 -29.42 43.45 14.72
N GLN A 80 -28.91 43.77 13.56
CA GLN A 80 -28.23 44.94 12.97
C GLN A 80 -26.74 44.73 12.63
N SER A 81 -26.43 44.60 11.35
CA SER A 81 -26.12 45.53 10.27
C SER A 81 -25.12 46.66 10.61
N GLU A 82 -23.98 46.70 9.92
CA GLU A 82 -23.52 47.89 9.27
C GLU A 82 -22.45 47.61 8.20
N THR A 83 -22.69 48.28 7.07
CA THR A 83 -21.96 48.37 5.82
C THR A 83 -20.89 49.45 5.92
N SER A 84 -19.74 49.32 5.26
CA SER A 84 -19.08 50.47 4.63
C SER A 84 -18.12 50.05 3.53
N GLN A 85 -18.33 50.65 2.42
CA GLN A 85 -17.64 50.64 1.14
C GLN A 85 -16.40 51.53 1.10
N THR A 86 -15.71 51.38 -0.03
CA THR A 86 -14.99 52.34 -0.91
C THR A 86 -13.49 52.50 -0.60
N THR A 87 -12.57 52.67 -1.54
CA THR A 87 -12.56 53.04 -2.99
C THR A 87 -11.15 52.81 -3.56
N GLU A 88 -11.13 52.70 -4.88
CA GLU A 88 -10.01 52.66 -5.82
C GLU A 88 -8.94 53.76 -5.64
N ASN A 89 -7.71 53.50 -6.14
CA ASN A 89 -7.13 54.32 -7.19
C ASN A 89 -5.86 53.73 -7.82
N ALA A 90 -5.84 53.77 -9.13
CA ALA A 90 -4.72 53.49 -10.03
C ALA A 90 -3.77 54.67 -10.13
N SER A 91 -2.49 54.43 -10.43
CA SER A 91 -1.70 55.32 -11.29
C SER A 91 -0.46 54.64 -11.87
N ASN A 92 -0.36 54.67 -13.16
CA ASN A 92 0.78 54.42 -14.04
C ASN A 92 1.97 55.33 -13.73
N THR A 93 3.22 54.85 -13.87
CA THR A 93 4.27 55.62 -14.56
C THR A 93 5.34 54.69 -15.12
N THR A 94 5.54 54.81 -16.43
CA THR A 94 6.59 54.29 -17.29
C THR A 94 7.87 55.06 -17.06
N THR A 95 9.06 54.41 -17.02
CA THR A 95 10.32 54.98 -17.52
C THR A 95 11.30 53.88 -17.90
N GLU A 96 11.88 54.05 -19.07
CA GLU A 96 12.84 53.18 -19.79
C GLU A 96 14.28 53.25 -19.26
N ASN A 97 14.99 52.17 -19.61
CA ASN A 97 16.41 52.08 -19.98
C ASN A 97 17.49 51.91 -18.90
N THR A 98 18.23 50.84 -18.88
CA THR A 98 19.52 50.68 -19.60
C THR A 98 20.15 49.31 -19.30
N THR A 99 20.75 48.74 -20.31
CA THR A 99 21.45 47.50 -20.49
C THR A 99 22.60 47.27 -19.48
N ALA A 100 22.64 46.09 -18.83
CA ALA A 100 23.84 45.43 -18.38
C ALA A 100 23.68 43.93 -18.55
N ALA A 101 24.50 43.31 -19.36
CA ALA A 101 24.51 41.86 -19.56
C ALA A 101 25.11 41.19 -18.33
N GLU A 102 24.30 40.63 -17.47
CA GLU A 102 24.71 39.63 -16.50
C GLU A 102 24.45 38.25 -17.09
N THR A 103 25.52 37.47 -17.17
CA THR A 103 25.49 36.04 -17.48
C THR A 103 24.69 35.35 -16.40
N VAL A 104 23.39 35.09 -16.66
CA VAL A 104 22.58 34.24 -15.86
C VAL A 104 23.04 32.81 -16.14
N THR A 105 23.76 32.21 -15.21
CA THR A 105 23.82 30.76 -15.08
C THR A 105 22.42 30.30 -14.79
N GLU A 106 21.76 29.68 -15.75
CA GLU A 106 20.48 29.00 -15.55
C GLU A 106 20.66 27.93 -14.50
N ASP A 107 20.16 28.23 -13.30
CA ASP A 107 19.83 27.24 -12.27
C ASP A 107 18.58 26.53 -12.77
N THR A 108 18.74 25.45 -13.53
CA THR A 108 17.67 24.58 -14.02
C THR A 108 17.17 23.63 -12.95
N SER A 109 16.91 24.12 -11.76
CA SER A 109 15.96 23.48 -10.85
C SER A 109 14.54 23.93 -11.28
N ALA A 110 14.03 23.37 -12.38
CA ALA A 110 12.66 23.56 -12.79
C ALA A 110 11.76 23.05 -11.64
N GLN A 111 11.20 23.99 -10.86
CA GLN A 111 10.21 23.64 -9.83
C GLN A 111 9.06 22.95 -10.50
N VAL A 112 8.89 21.64 -10.24
CA VAL A 112 7.74 20.87 -10.69
C VAL A 112 6.48 21.51 -10.10
N PRO A 113 5.44 21.78 -10.90
CA PRO A 113 4.22 22.34 -10.39
C PRO A 113 3.65 21.53 -9.22
N ALA A 114 3.13 22.18 -8.19
CA ALA A 114 2.70 21.55 -6.92
C ALA A 114 1.70 20.40 -7.06
N ASN A 115 1.06 20.23 -8.22
CA ASN A 115 0.09 19.18 -8.51
C ASN A 115 0.62 18.10 -9.47
N GLN A 116 1.83 18.22 -9.97
CA GLN A 116 2.41 17.21 -10.85
C GLN A 116 3.03 16.10 -9.97
N ALA A 117 2.65 14.85 -10.23
CA ALA A 117 3.26 13.70 -9.58
C ALA A 117 4.69 13.51 -10.07
N PHE A 118 5.63 13.27 -9.16
CA PHE A 118 7.03 13.02 -9.50
C PHE A 118 7.72 12.15 -8.46
N LEU A 119 8.80 11.51 -8.87
CA LEU A 119 9.73 10.82 -7.98
C LEU A 119 10.93 11.73 -7.66
N GLN A 120 11.40 11.65 -6.43
CA GLN A 120 12.63 12.30 -5.98
C GLN A 120 13.59 11.23 -5.48
N VAL A 121 14.82 11.20 -6.00
CA VAL A 121 15.79 10.14 -5.78
C VAL A 121 17.08 10.69 -5.21
N GLN A 122 17.66 9.98 -4.23
CA GLN A 122 18.98 10.22 -3.66
C GLN A 122 19.73 8.89 -3.56
N LEU A 123 21.04 8.90 -3.79
CA LEU A 123 21.93 7.77 -3.62
C LEU A 123 23.02 8.08 -2.60
N LEU A 124 23.30 7.13 -1.72
CA LEU A 124 24.42 7.22 -0.77
C LEU A 124 25.71 6.83 -1.48
N ARG A 125 26.58 7.79 -1.75
CA ARG A 125 27.85 7.56 -2.48
C ARG A 125 28.76 6.61 -1.71
N ALA A 126 29.40 5.70 -2.40
CA ALA A 126 30.35 4.78 -1.78
C ALA A 126 31.72 5.45 -1.51
N SER A 127 32.04 6.53 -2.22
CA SER A 127 33.32 7.25 -2.11
C SER A 127 33.52 7.96 -0.77
N ASP A 128 32.45 8.53 -0.21
CA ASP A 128 32.52 9.43 0.95
C ASP A 128 31.39 9.20 1.97
N THR A 129 30.49 8.24 1.69
CA THR A 129 29.30 7.93 2.51
C THR A 129 28.39 9.14 2.71
N THR A 130 28.29 10.03 1.72
CA THR A 130 27.35 11.16 1.70
C THR A 130 26.20 10.90 0.73
N TRP A 131 25.02 11.41 1.05
CA TRP A 131 23.90 11.38 0.12
C TRP A 131 24.11 12.37 -1.03
N SER A 132 23.72 11.96 -2.23
CA SER A 132 23.66 12.89 -3.37
C SER A 132 22.64 13.98 -3.12
N ASP A 133 22.72 15.08 -3.86
CA ASP A 133 21.60 16.00 -3.96
C ASP A 133 20.37 15.26 -4.51
N PRO A 134 19.16 15.63 -4.06
CA PRO A 134 17.94 15.03 -4.58
C PRO A 134 17.75 15.42 -6.06
N VAL A 135 17.46 14.44 -6.89
CA VAL A 135 17.11 14.66 -8.30
C VAL A 135 15.68 14.18 -8.56
N HIS A 136 15.03 14.81 -9.54
CA HIS A 136 13.72 14.41 -10.01
C HIS A 136 13.82 13.35 -11.10
N ASP A 137 12.70 12.69 -11.40
CA ASP A 137 12.56 11.82 -12.56
C ASP A 137 12.93 12.58 -13.86
N ASP A 138 13.40 11.82 -14.86
CA ASP A 138 14.05 12.28 -16.10
C ASP A 138 15.47 12.84 -15.92
N SER A 139 15.99 12.91 -14.72
CA SER A 139 17.38 13.32 -14.43
C SER A 139 18.36 12.16 -14.54
N VAL A 140 19.63 12.51 -14.80
CA VAL A 140 20.76 11.59 -14.73
C VAL A 140 21.43 11.74 -13.37
N LEU A 141 21.52 10.64 -12.63
CA LEU A 141 22.19 10.60 -11.34
C LEU A 141 23.48 9.79 -11.46
N SER A 142 24.63 10.47 -11.50
CA SER A 142 25.94 9.84 -11.48
C SER A 142 26.55 9.92 -10.08
N VAL A 143 27.11 8.80 -9.61
CA VAL A 143 27.76 8.70 -8.28
C VAL A 143 29.26 8.41 -8.36
N GLY A 144 29.81 8.39 -9.56
CA GLY A 144 31.24 8.15 -9.82
C GLY A 144 31.61 6.66 -9.79
N GLU A 145 32.90 6.38 -10.07
CA GLU A 145 33.41 5.01 -10.27
C GLU A 145 33.26 4.08 -9.05
N SER A 146 33.17 4.63 -7.85
CA SER A 146 32.96 3.85 -6.62
C SER A 146 31.52 3.36 -6.44
N GLY A 147 30.57 3.86 -7.23
CA GLY A 147 29.16 3.52 -7.13
C GLY A 147 28.47 4.08 -5.88
N PHE A 148 27.39 3.42 -5.45
CA PHE A 148 26.61 3.83 -4.28
C PHE A 148 26.31 2.63 -3.36
N LEU A 149 25.94 2.92 -2.11
CA LEU A 149 25.73 1.94 -1.04
C LEU A 149 24.24 1.77 -0.68
N SER A 150 23.43 2.80 -0.90
CA SER A 150 22.02 2.83 -0.52
C SER A 150 21.23 3.78 -1.42
N MET A 151 19.94 3.57 -1.49
CA MET A 151 18.98 4.37 -2.26
C MET A 151 17.85 4.86 -1.36
N CYS A 152 17.36 6.06 -1.65
CA CYS A 152 16.20 6.68 -1.04
C CYS A 152 15.33 7.30 -2.12
N ILE A 153 14.06 6.93 -2.22
CA ILE A 153 13.12 7.46 -3.21
C ILE A 153 11.84 7.94 -2.52
N TYR A 154 11.36 9.11 -2.90
CA TYR A 154 10.07 9.67 -2.47
C TYR A 154 9.11 9.74 -3.66
N ALA A 155 7.86 9.35 -3.42
CA ALA A 155 6.74 9.62 -4.30
C ALA A 155 6.04 10.90 -3.81
N ASN A 156 5.87 11.89 -4.68
CA ASN A 156 5.37 13.21 -4.34
C ASN A 156 4.09 13.56 -5.10
N ASN A 157 3.26 14.38 -4.45
CA ASN A 157 2.05 15.02 -4.99
C ASN A 157 0.86 14.10 -5.32
N LEU A 158 0.96 12.79 -5.12
CA LEU A 158 -0.18 11.86 -5.18
C LEU A 158 -0.10 10.85 -4.04
N PRO A 159 -1.23 10.37 -3.52
CA PRO A 159 -1.25 9.21 -2.64
C PRO A 159 -0.75 7.97 -3.37
N GLY A 160 0.10 7.20 -2.68
CA GLY A 160 0.68 5.98 -3.21
C GLY A 160 2.11 5.80 -2.72
N ASP A 161 2.71 4.70 -3.13
CA ASP A 161 4.01 4.30 -2.63
C ASP A 161 4.96 4.03 -3.79
N VAL A 162 6.23 4.41 -3.61
CA VAL A 162 7.34 3.86 -4.38
C VAL A 162 8.06 2.85 -3.50
N LEU A 163 8.18 1.61 -3.98
CA LEU A 163 8.92 0.54 -3.33
C LEU A 163 10.18 0.26 -4.12
N TYR A 164 11.29 0.05 -3.42
CA TYR A 164 12.57 -0.21 -4.06
C TYR A 164 13.45 -1.07 -3.16
N ARG A 165 14.35 -1.83 -3.79
CA ARG A 165 15.38 -2.62 -3.12
C ARG A 165 16.65 -2.67 -3.96
N THR A 166 17.74 -2.98 -3.32
CA THR A 166 19.06 -3.02 -3.92
C THR A 166 19.74 -4.37 -3.71
N TYR A 167 20.59 -4.77 -4.66
CA TYR A 167 21.35 -6.02 -4.62
C TYR A 167 22.84 -5.73 -4.59
N SER A 168 23.56 -6.52 -3.81
CA SER A 168 25.02 -6.67 -3.90
C SER A 168 25.41 -8.14 -3.78
N SER A 169 26.43 -8.60 -4.48
CA SER A 169 26.89 -10.00 -4.40
C SER A 169 27.29 -10.43 -3.00
N ALA A 170 27.74 -9.47 -2.17
CA ALA A 170 28.15 -9.78 -0.79
C ALA A 170 26.98 -10.01 0.18
N ARG A 171 25.75 -9.50 -0.12
CA ARG A 171 24.62 -9.50 0.81
C ARG A 171 23.32 -10.04 0.22
N GLY A 172 23.25 -10.21 -1.09
CA GLY A 172 22.00 -10.49 -1.79
C GLY A 172 21.09 -9.24 -1.87
N TRP A 173 19.80 -9.45 -2.05
CA TRP A 173 18.79 -8.40 -2.05
C TRP A 173 18.56 -7.82 -0.65
N SER A 174 18.47 -6.50 -0.55
CA SER A 174 17.96 -5.82 0.65
C SER A 174 16.48 -6.12 0.85
N ASN A 175 15.95 -5.82 2.05
CA ASN A 175 14.52 -5.66 2.22
C ASN A 175 13.98 -4.55 1.33
N TRP A 176 12.68 -4.60 1.01
CA TRP A 176 12.01 -3.50 0.32
C TRP A 176 11.96 -2.26 1.22
N ALA A 177 12.50 -1.16 0.73
CA ALA A 177 12.30 0.17 1.29
C ALA A 177 11.12 0.85 0.60
N MET A 178 10.55 1.89 1.22
CA MET A 178 9.38 2.59 0.73
C MET A 178 9.42 4.07 1.12
N ASN A 179 8.98 4.95 0.22
CA ASN A 179 8.72 6.38 0.46
C ASN A 179 9.72 7.06 1.41
N GLY A 180 10.96 7.20 1.00
CA GLY A 180 12.02 7.85 1.78
C GLY A 180 12.72 6.95 2.80
N GLY A 181 12.34 5.67 2.90
CA GLY A 181 13.13 4.68 3.62
C GLY A 181 14.45 4.42 2.89
N HIS A 182 15.50 4.12 3.61
CA HIS A 182 16.80 3.79 3.02
C HIS A 182 16.88 2.27 2.81
N THR A 183 17.45 1.84 1.66
CA THR A 183 17.79 0.41 1.51
C THR A 183 18.95 0.05 2.44
N ASP A 184 18.99 -1.20 2.91
CA ASP A 184 20.06 -1.70 3.77
C ASP A 184 21.41 -1.58 3.07
N TRP A 185 22.43 -1.10 3.77
CA TRP A 185 23.76 -0.90 3.21
C TRP A 185 24.90 -1.32 4.15
N ALA A 186 26.07 -1.56 3.59
CA ALA A 186 27.31 -1.74 4.34
C ALA A 186 28.48 -1.12 3.57
N ALA A 187 29.40 -0.54 4.30
CA ALA A 187 30.63 0.03 3.72
C ALA A 187 31.40 -1.05 2.93
N GLY A 188 31.89 -0.68 1.77
CA GLY A 188 32.65 -1.56 0.88
C GLY A 188 31.83 -2.55 0.04
N ASN A 189 30.47 -2.49 0.13
CA ASN A 189 29.56 -3.32 -0.66
C ASN A 189 28.68 -2.43 -1.56
N PRO A 190 29.23 -1.87 -2.63
CA PRO A 190 28.45 -1.04 -3.55
C PRO A 190 27.37 -1.87 -4.24
N ILE A 191 26.33 -1.18 -4.67
CA ILE A 191 25.13 -1.78 -5.26
C ILE A 191 25.44 -2.20 -6.71
N GLU A 192 24.99 -3.40 -7.05
CA GLU A 192 25.14 -4.02 -8.35
C GLU A 192 23.85 -4.02 -9.17
N ALA A 193 22.68 -4.21 -8.52
CA ALA A 193 21.38 -4.17 -9.18
C ALA A 193 20.30 -3.53 -8.29
N VAL A 194 19.21 -3.09 -8.92
CA VAL A 194 18.06 -2.46 -8.29
C VAL A 194 16.75 -2.98 -8.84
N GLN A 195 15.71 -2.91 -8.02
CA GLN A 195 14.31 -3.06 -8.42
C GLN A 195 13.51 -1.91 -7.86
N ILE A 196 12.64 -1.29 -8.68
CA ILE A 196 11.80 -0.15 -8.30
C ILE A 196 10.41 -0.38 -8.85
N ARG A 197 9.38 -0.23 -8.03
CA ARG A 197 7.98 -0.34 -8.44
C ARG A 197 7.12 0.70 -7.77
N LEU A 198 6.03 1.06 -8.42
CA LEU A 198 5.01 1.95 -7.87
C LEU A 198 3.83 1.14 -7.32
N ASN A 199 3.20 1.67 -6.27
CA ASN A 199 2.00 1.11 -5.67
C ASN A 199 0.99 2.23 -5.37
N GLY A 200 -0.27 1.87 -5.09
CA GLY A 200 -1.32 2.85 -4.87
C GLY A 200 -1.66 3.64 -6.13
N ILE A 201 -2.18 4.85 -5.97
CA ILE A 201 -2.56 5.74 -7.07
C ILE A 201 -1.37 6.02 -8.01
N PHE A 202 -0.15 6.10 -7.46
CA PHE A 202 1.04 6.16 -8.29
C PHE A 202 1.12 4.98 -9.26
N GLY A 203 1.03 3.74 -8.74
CA GLY A 203 1.09 2.52 -9.55
C GLY A 203 -0.08 2.32 -10.49
N ASP A 204 -1.23 2.96 -10.22
CA ASP A 204 -2.40 2.92 -11.09
C ASP A 204 -2.31 3.89 -12.27
N ARG A 205 -1.63 5.02 -12.06
CA ARG A 205 -1.55 6.10 -13.05
C ARG A 205 -0.27 6.14 -13.82
N PHE A 206 0.84 5.64 -13.26
CA PHE A 206 2.17 5.75 -13.83
C PHE A 206 2.87 4.40 -13.90
N ASP A 207 3.76 4.30 -14.87
CA ASP A 207 4.81 3.30 -14.93
C ASP A 207 6.14 3.98 -14.61
N VAL A 208 6.97 3.35 -13.76
CA VAL A 208 8.34 3.80 -13.50
C VAL A 208 9.29 3.01 -14.37
N TYR A 209 10.14 3.74 -15.10
CA TYR A 209 11.25 3.22 -15.89
C TYR A 209 12.56 3.62 -15.25
N TYR A 210 13.54 2.73 -15.28
CA TYR A 210 14.87 3.02 -14.78
C TYR A 210 15.92 2.21 -15.52
N ARG A 211 17.12 2.76 -15.64
CA ARG A 211 18.28 2.11 -16.22
C ARG A 211 19.55 2.48 -15.45
N SER A 212 20.56 1.63 -15.53
CA SER A 212 21.83 1.77 -14.84
C SER A 212 22.98 1.85 -15.83
N ASP A 213 24.00 2.63 -15.46
CA ASP A 213 25.31 2.65 -16.07
C ASP A 213 26.25 1.87 -15.13
N LEU A 214 27.05 0.93 -15.69
CA LEU A 214 27.90 0.02 -14.91
C LEU A 214 29.37 0.46 -14.93
N SER A 215 30.14 -0.06 -13.98
CA SER A 215 31.56 0.28 -13.78
C SER A 215 32.49 -0.11 -14.93
N ASP A 216 32.08 -0.96 -15.84
CA ASP A 216 32.80 -1.34 -17.05
C ASP A 216 32.40 -0.51 -18.28
N GLY A 217 31.58 0.52 -18.10
CA GLY A 217 31.03 1.34 -19.17
C GLY A 217 29.81 0.77 -19.88
N THR A 218 29.28 -0.36 -19.44
CA THR A 218 28.05 -0.90 -19.98
C THR A 218 26.87 -0.02 -19.56
N GLU A 219 26.04 0.42 -20.53
CA GLU A 219 24.74 1.02 -20.30
C GLU A 219 23.67 -0.07 -20.40
N CYS A 220 22.97 -0.35 -19.29
CA CYS A 220 21.85 -1.27 -19.31
C CYS A 220 20.68 -0.69 -20.10
N ASP A 221 19.89 -1.55 -20.74
CA ASP A 221 18.58 -1.14 -21.25
C ASP A 221 17.63 -0.84 -20.07
N TRP A 222 16.46 -0.27 -20.36
CA TRP A 222 15.49 0.11 -19.34
C TRP A 222 14.80 -1.10 -18.70
N SER A 223 14.53 -1.01 -17.41
CA SER A 223 13.56 -1.87 -16.69
C SER A 223 12.31 -1.08 -16.36
N ARG A 224 11.21 -1.79 -16.12
CA ARG A 224 9.92 -1.21 -15.75
C ARG A 224 9.32 -1.94 -14.54
N ASN A 225 8.69 -1.22 -13.63
CA ASN A 225 7.77 -1.71 -12.58
C ASN A 225 8.26 -2.97 -11.83
N GLY A 226 9.45 -2.92 -11.26
CA GLY A 226 9.99 -4.02 -10.47
C GLY A 226 10.92 -4.98 -11.22
N GLY A 227 11.12 -4.79 -12.54
CA GLY A 227 12.13 -5.55 -13.27
C GLY A 227 13.53 -5.26 -12.73
N THR A 228 14.41 -6.26 -12.68
CA THR A 228 15.79 -6.08 -12.24
C THR A 228 16.58 -5.25 -13.24
N ASN A 229 17.37 -4.27 -12.77
CA ASN A 229 18.26 -3.46 -13.60
C ASN A 229 19.63 -3.37 -12.97
N GLY A 230 20.68 -3.53 -13.78
CA GLY A 230 22.07 -3.47 -13.32
C GLY A 230 22.85 -4.73 -13.62
N ALA A 231 23.61 -5.26 -12.65
CA ALA A 231 24.41 -6.46 -12.78
C ALA A 231 24.20 -7.41 -11.60
N MET A 232 24.31 -8.72 -11.84
CA MET A 232 24.24 -9.72 -10.77
C MET A 232 25.31 -10.78 -10.95
N ALA A 233 26.06 -11.05 -9.86
CA ALA A 233 27.09 -12.09 -9.78
C ALA A 233 28.18 -12.01 -10.88
N CYS A 234 28.50 -10.82 -11.35
CA CYS A 234 29.50 -10.60 -12.41
C CYS A 234 30.52 -9.49 -12.06
N GLY A 235 30.56 -9.04 -10.81
CA GLY A 235 31.57 -8.10 -10.30
C GLY A 235 31.47 -6.68 -10.84
N ARG A 236 30.31 -6.29 -11.35
CA ARG A 236 30.06 -4.93 -11.88
C ARG A 236 29.13 -4.19 -10.94
N ILE A 237 29.43 -2.94 -10.68
CA ILE A 237 28.64 -2.08 -9.80
C ILE A 237 27.94 -0.98 -10.61
N ILE A 238 26.84 -0.45 -10.09
CA ILE A 238 26.16 0.70 -10.69
C ILE A 238 26.91 1.98 -10.35
N THR A 239 27.26 2.75 -11.38
CA THR A 239 27.93 4.04 -11.26
C THR A 239 27.09 5.24 -11.65
N GLY A 240 25.95 4.97 -12.30
CA GLY A 240 24.95 5.96 -12.66
C GLY A 240 23.58 5.35 -12.86
N MET A 241 22.54 6.17 -12.71
CA MET A 241 21.16 5.77 -12.94
C MET A 241 20.36 6.87 -13.63
N ARG A 242 19.34 6.46 -14.36
CA ARG A 242 18.29 7.34 -14.90
C ARG A 242 16.93 6.80 -14.51
N PHE A 243 16.02 7.70 -14.23
CA PHE A 243 14.64 7.40 -13.85
C PHE A 243 13.72 8.18 -14.77
N SER A 244 12.59 7.59 -15.11
CA SER A 244 11.53 8.26 -15.86
C SER A 244 10.17 7.71 -15.43
N MET A 245 9.19 8.59 -15.27
CA MET A 245 7.83 8.22 -14.89
C MET A 245 6.87 8.63 -15.99
N TRP A 246 6.08 7.68 -16.49
CA TRP A 246 5.13 7.88 -17.59
C TRP A 246 3.72 7.52 -17.18
N GLY A 247 2.76 8.29 -17.67
CA GLY A 247 1.35 7.94 -17.50
C GLY A 247 1.06 6.55 -18.06
N LYS A 248 0.28 5.75 -17.34
CA LYS A 248 -0.07 4.39 -17.75
C LYS A 248 -0.79 4.37 -19.10
N GLY A 249 -0.33 3.50 -20.01
CA GLY A 249 -0.84 3.45 -21.38
C GLY A 249 -0.31 4.54 -22.31
N THR A 250 0.45 5.51 -21.80
CA THR A 250 1.27 6.40 -22.65
C THR A 250 2.62 5.72 -22.76
N GLU A 251 2.97 5.32 -23.95
CA GLU A 251 4.22 4.58 -24.12
C GLU A 251 5.44 5.49 -23.86
N GLY A 252 6.29 5.05 -22.95
CA GLY A 252 7.73 5.29 -23.09
C GLY A 252 8.24 4.51 -24.33
N ALA A 253 7.58 4.70 -25.45
CA ALA A 253 7.71 3.89 -26.68
C ALA A 253 9.11 3.85 -27.28
N ALA A 254 10.06 4.63 -26.75
CA ALA A 254 11.43 4.66 -27.17
C ALA A 254 12.37 3.90 -26.20
N TYR A 255 11.87 3.32 -25.14
CA TYR A 255 12.71 2.64 -24.15
C TYR A 255 12.99 1.20 -24.56
N LYS A 256 14.23 0.95 -24.96
CA LYS A 256 14.72 -0.40 -25.22
C LYS A 256 14.84 -1.16 -23.90
N MET A 257 14.22 -2.35 -23.81
CA MET A 257 14.17 -3.18 -22.60
C MET A 257 14.71 -4.60 -22.80
N ASP A 258 15.55 -4.82 -23.82
CA ASP A 258 16.03 -6.16 -24.19
C ASP A 258 17.09 -6.70 -23.22
N LYS A 259 17.93 -5.80 -22.69
CA LYS A 259 19.10 -6.15 -21.86
C LYS A 259 19.20 -5.26 -20.62
N PRO A 260 18.20 -5.27 -19.73
CA PRO A 260 18.21 -4.45 -18.52
C PRO A 260 19.17 -4.98 -17.45
N LEU A 261 19.58 -6.27 -17.55
CA LEU A 261 20.39 -6.95 -16.56
C LEU A 261 21.57 -7.66 -17.24
N VAL A 262 22.76 -7.51 -16.64
CA VAL A 262 23.96 -8.32 -16.94
C VAL A 262 24.10 -9.35 -15.83
N SER A 263 23.86 -10.62 -16.13
CA SER A 263 23.93 -11.70 -15.14
C SER A 263 24.38 -13.03 -15.74
N ALA A 264 24.83 -13.93 -14.87
CA ALA A 264 25.23 -15.28 -15.27
C ALA A 264 24.04 -16.16 -15.67
N ALA A 265 22.85 -15.86 -15.11
CA ALA A 265 21.59 -16.55 -15.37
C ALA A 265 20.44 -15.54 -15.48
N PRO A 266 19.28 -15.92 -16.09
CA PRO A 266 18.06 -15.11 -16.02
C PRO A 266 17.66 -14.82 -14.58
N ASP A 267 16.97 -13.70 -14.30
CA ASP A 267 16.47 -13.31 -12.99
C ASP A 267 14.95 -13.13 -13.00
N GLY A 268 14.30 -13.54 -11.92
CA GLY A 268 12.86 -13.41 -11.75
C GLY A 268 12.03 -14.54 -12.31
N ILE A 269 10.73 -14.28 -12.42
CA ILE A 269 9.74 -15.20 -12.98
C ILE A 269 9.75 -15.11 -14.50
N GLN A 270 9.87 -16.25 -15.16
CA GLN A 270 9.82 -16.38 -16.60
C GLN A 270 8.76 -17.41 -16.98
N PHE A 271 8.16 -17.27 -18.15
CA PHE A 271 7.17 -18.21 -18.63
C PHE A 271 7.76 -19.04 -19.76
N VAL A 272 7.98 -20.33 -19.50
CA VAL A 272 8.44 -21.30 -20.49
C VAL A 272 7.26 -22.16 -20.89
N ASN A 273 6.80 -22.03 -22.15
CA ASN A 273 5.60 -22.70 -22.64
C ASN A 273 4.36 -22.47 -21.76
N GLY A 274 4.21 -21.25 -21.21
CA GLY A 274 3.10 -20.88 -20.33
C GLY A 274 3.25 -21.34 -18.87
N THR A 275 4.32 -22.05 -18.52
CA THR A 275 4.62 -22.45 -17.14
C THR A 275 5.60 -21.47 -16.51
N PRO A 276 5.30 -20.90 -15.34
CA PRO A 276 6.21 -20.00 -14.64
C PRO A 276 7.41 -20.77 -14.09
N VAL A 277 8.59 -20.25 -14.33
CA VAL A 277 9.87 -20.76 -13.85
C VAL A 277 10.63 -19.63 -13.22
N PHE A 278 11.21 -19.86 -12.08
CA PHE A 278 12.02 -18.86 -11.37
C PHE A 278 13.52 -19.10 -11.59
N SER A 279 14.26 -18.01 -11.77
CA SER A 279 15.71 -17.97 -11.65
C SER A 279 16.13 -16.72 -10.88
N ASN A 280 17.19 -16.81 -10.07
CA ASN A 280 17.65 -15.72 -9.21
C ASN A 280 18.81 -14.89 -9.82
N GLY A 281 19.11 -15.05 -11.11
CA GLY A 281 20.18 -14.33 -11.77
C GLY A 281 21.60 -14.77 -11.39
N THR A 282 21.80 -15.43 -10.27
CA THR A 282 23.11 -15.89 -9.77
C THR A 282 23.35 -17.39 -10.05
N GLY A 283 22.29 -18.16 -10.24
CA GLY A 283 22.33 -19.61 -10.36
C GLY A 283 22.35 -20.35 -9.00
N ASP A 284 22.33 -19.63 -7.87
CA ASP A 284 22.23 -20.24 -6.53
C ASP A 284 20.78 -20.60 -6.18
N ASN A 285 20.58 -21.40 -5.16
CA ASN A 285 19.25 -21.68 -4.64
C ASN A 285 18.68 -20.47 -3.91
N PHE A 286 17.40 -20.18 -4.18
CA PHE A 286 16.67 -19.11 -3.55
C PHE A 286 15.37 -19.61 -2.92
N THR A 287 15.07 -19.12 -1.72
CA THR A 287 13.76 -19.29 -1.05
C THR A 287 13.27 -17.91 -0.58
N GLY A 288 12.05 -17.55 -0.94
CA GLY A 288 11.48 -16.26 -0.55
C GLY A 288 10.40 -15.75 -1.48
N TRP A 289 9.95 -14.52 -1.19
CA TRP A 289 8.94 -13.82 -1.97
C TRP A 289 9.55 -13.18 -3.22
N VAL A 290 8.86 -13.36 -4.35
CA VAL A 290 9.23 -12.79 -5.66
C VAL A 290 8.04 -12.07 -6.27
N TRP A 291 8.29 -10.96 -6.96
CA TRP A 291 7.28 -10.18 -7.68
C TRP A 291 7.55 -10.24 -9.18
N ASN A 292 6.48 -10.38 -9.95
CA ASN A 292 6.49 -10.20 -11.38
C ASN A 292 5.38 -9.22 -11.74
N ASP A 293 5.74 -7.97 -12.03
CA ASP A 293 4.84 -6.82 -12.10
C ASP A 293 4.03 -6.66 -10.79
N ARG A 294 2.73 -6.92 -10.82
CA ARG A 294 1.83 -6.86 -9.66
C ARG A 294 1.58 -8.21 -9.00
N ASP A 295 1.95 -9.28 -9.67
CA ASP A 295 1.77 -10.65 -9.18
C ASP A 295 2.88 -11.01 -8.19
N ARG A 296 2.50 -11.71 -7.14
CA ARG A 296 3.41 -12.15 -6.09
C ARG A 296 3.46 -13.66 -6.04
N TYR A 297 4.67 -14.18 -5.93
CA TYR A 297 4.98 -15.61 -5.89
C TYR A 297 5.80 -15.92 -4.64
N TYR A 298 5.77 -17.18 -4.22
CA TYR A 298 6.73 -17.68 -3.24
C TYR A 298 7.52 -18.82 -3.85
N VAL A 299 8.81 -18.80 -3.60
CA VAL A 299 9.77 -19.77 -4.19
C VAL A 299 10.44 -20.50 -3.05
N VAL A 300 10.60 -21.82 -3.20
CA VAL A 300 11.37 -22.69 -2.31
C VAL A 300 12.38 -23.45 -3.15
N ASP A 301 13.66 -23.28 -2.86
CA ASP A 301 14.77 -23.90 -3.61
C ASP A 301 14.59 -23.76 -5.14
N ASN A 302 14.37 -22.52 -5.60
CA ASN A 302 14.09 -22.16 -6.98
C ASN A 302 12.79 -22.73 -7.58
N SER A 303 11.96 -23.41 -6.78
CA SER A 303 10.68 -23.95 -7.23
C SER A 303 9.53 -23.05 -6.78
N ILE A 304 8.68 -22.64 -7.72
CA ILE A 304 7.48 -21.86 -7.44
C ILE A 304 6.46 -22.75 -6.73
N VAL A 305 5.93 -22.28 -5.59
CA VAL A 305 4.92 -23.01 -4.84
C VAL A 305 3.51 -22.77 -5.38
N THR A 306 2.62 -23.74 -5.18
CA THR A 306 1.20 -23.68 -5.53
C THR A 306 0.33 -24.21 -4.39
N GLY A 307 -0.96 -23.97 -4.44
CA GLY A 307 -1.91 -24.42 -3.42
C GLY A 307 -1.68 -23.75 -2.05
N TRP A 308 -2.08 -24.42 -0.98
CA TRP A 308 -1.95 -23.92 0.37
C TRP A 308 -0.52 -24.02 0.91
N GLN A 309 0.02 -22.92 1.42
CA GLN A 309 1.38 -22.85 1.97
C GLN A 309 1.39 -22.08 3.30
N TYR A 310 2.18 -22.57 4.27
CA TYR A 310 2.47 -21.87 5.51
C TYR A 310 3.77 -21.08 5.36
N ILE A 311 3.70 -19.75 5.42
CA ILE A 311 4.83 -18.84 5.22
C ILE A 311 4.75 -17.73 6.26
N ASP A 312 5.83 -17.51 7.00
CA ASP A 312 5.96 -16.40 7.96
C ASP A 312 4.79 -16.31 8.98
N GLY A 313 4.26 -17.46 9.40
CA GLY A 313 3.17 -17.55 10.39
C GLY A 313 1.77 -17.32 9.82
N TYR A 314 1.63 -17.20 8.53
CA TYR A 314 0.35 -17.16 7.81
C TYR A 314 0.17 -18.37 6.90
N LYS A 315 -1.07 -18.66 6.53
CA LYS A 315 -1.42 -19.68 5.55
C LYS A 315 -2.00 -19.00 4.31
N TYR A 316 -1.25 -19.08 3.22
CA TYR A 316 -1.57 -18.48 1.93
C TYR A 316 -2.07 -19.51 0.94
N TYR A 317 -2.81 -19.05 -0.06
CA TYR A 317 -3.21 -19.86 -1.20
C TYR A 317 -2.61 -19.28 -2.48
N PHE A 318 -2.00 -20.16 -3.29
CA PHE A 318 -1.42 -19.84 -4.58
C PHE A 318 -2.18 -20.58 -5.69
N GLU A 319 -2.44 -19.93 -6.80
CA GLU A 319 -3.04 -20.54 -7.98
C GLU A 319 -2.15 -21.64 -8.58
N GLY A 320 -2.68 -22.38 -9.58
CA GLY A 320 -1.92 -23.41 -10.27
C GLY A 320 -0.70 -22.89 -11.05
N ASP A 321 -0.69 -21.61 -11.38
CA ASP A 321 0.44 -20.90 -11.98
C ASP A 321 1.37 -20.22 -10.94
N GLY A 322 1.14 -20.46 -9.66
CA GLY A 322 1.97 -19.96 -8.56
C GLY A 322 1.67 -18.53 -8.11
N ARG A 323 0.69 -17.84 -8.69
CA ARG A 323 0.31 -16.48 -8.22
C ARG A 323 -0.39 -16.55 -6.88
N LEU A 324 0.02 -15.63 -5.97
CA LEU A 324 -0.64 -15.45 -4.68
C LEU A 324 -2.07 -14.93 -4.89
N VAL A 325 -3.05 -15.62 -4.29
CA VAL A 325 -4.43 -15.15 -4.20
C VAL A 325 -4.56 -14.18 -3.03
N THR A 326 -4.91 -12.93 -3.31
CA THR A 326 -5.10 -11.86 -2.31
C THR A 326 -6.56 -11.58 -1.97
N ASP A 327 -7.49 -12.21 -2.70
CA ASP A 327 -8.92 -12.25 -2.41
C ASP A 327 -9.40 -13.70 -2.47
N LEU A 328 -9.66 -14.29 -1.31
CA LEU A 328 -10.11 -15.69 -1.21
C LEU A 328 -11.63 -15.85 -1.32
N GLU A 329 -12.39 -14.75 -1.39
CA GLU A 329 -13.86 -14.84 -1.44
C GLU A 329 -14.38 -15.66 -2.63
N PRO A 330 -13.84 -15.53 -3.87
CA PRO A 330 -14.25 -16.37 -4.99
C PRO A 330 -13.87 -17.85 -4.84
N TYR A 331 -12.88 -18.16 -4.00
CA TYR A 331 -12.37 -19.53 -3.80
C TYR A 331 -12.99 -20.21 -2.58
N LEU A 332 -13.39 -19.43 -1.57
CA LEU A 332 -13.93 -19.91 -0.31
C LEU A 332 -15.20 -19.12 0.04
N ASN A 333 -16.35 -19.73 -0.08
CA ASN A 333 -17.61 -19.15 0.43
C ASN A 333 -17.66 -19.29 1.97
N TYR A 334 -16.78 -18.54 2.66
CA TYR A 334 -16.66 -18.61 4.11
C TYR A 334 -17.77 -17.80 4.79
N GLN A 335 -18.53 -18.45 5.70
CA GLN A 335 -19.66 -17.85 6.43
C GLN A 335 -19.44 -17.81 7.96
N GLY A 336 -18.21 -18.01 8.39
CA GLY A 336 -17.88 -18.02 9.82
C GLY A 336 -17.50 -16.64 10.37
N GLN A 337 -16.83 -16.65 11.52
CA GLN A 337 -16.37 -15.41 12.15
C GLN A 337 -15.07 -14.91 11.51
N PHE A 338 -15.00 -13.61 11.29
CA PHE A 338 -13.81 -12.92 10.81
C PHE A 338 -13.06 -12.24 11.96
N LYS A 339 -11.77 -11.97 11.76
CA LYS A 339 -10.96 -11.04 12.54
C LYS A 339 -10.41 -9.97 11.60
N ILE A 340 -10.36 -8.71 12.05
CA ILE A 340 -9.83 -7.59 11.28
C ILE A 340 -8.53 -7.12 11.93
N LYS A 341 -7.49 -6.87 11.14
CA LYS A 341 -6.29 -6.17 11.59
C LYS A 341 -6.09 -4.92 10.73
N ILE A 342 -6.00 -3.75 11.37
CA ILE A 342 -5.86 -2.44 10.72
C ILE A 342 -4.44 -1.92 10.97
N ASN A 343 -3.68 -1.75 9.90
CA ASN A 343 -2.39 -1.07 9.96
C ASN A 343 -2.59 0.43 9.77
N LYS A 344 -2.53 1.16 10.88
CA LYS A 344 -2.73 2.61 10.91
C LYS A 344 -1.66 3.34 10.11
N GLN A 345 -0.40 2.94 10.23
CA GLN A 345 0.72 3.57 9.53
C GLN A 345 0.60 3.41 8.01
N MET A 346 0.17 2.23 7.55
CA MET A 346 0.07 1.91 6.12
C MET A 346 -1.31 2.20 5.53
N ASN A 347 -2.28 2.63 6.34
CA ASN A 347 -3.65 2.91 5.88
C ASN A 347 -4.27 1.75 5.10
N CYS A 348 -4.15 0.55 5.61
CA CYS A 348 -4.76 -0.66 5.05
C CYS A 348 -5.22 -1.61 6.16
N LEU A 349 -6.12 -2.49 5.82
CA LEU A 349 -6.57 -3.53 6.73
C LEU A 349 -6.65 -4.89 6.04
N THR A 350 -6.51 -5.95 6.82
CA THR A 350 -6.65 -7.32 6.36
C THR A 350 -7.71 -8.04 7.18
N ILE A 351 -8.57 -8.75 6.48
CA ILE A 351 -9.57 -9.65 7.03
C ILE A 351 -8.95 -11.04 7.13
N TYR A 352 -9.18 -11.73 8.25
CA TYR A 352 -8.65 -13.07 8.50
C TYR A 352 -9.76 -14.05 8.82
N ILE A 353 -9.55 -15.30 8.41
CA ILE A 353 -10.35 -16.46 8.82
C ILE A 353 -9.48 -17.45 9.59
N PRO A 354 -10.09 -18.30 10.43
CA PRO A 354 -9.33 -19.27 11.22
C PRO A 354 -8.84 -20.45 10.39
N ASP A 355 -7.73 -21.02 10.81
CA ASP A 355 -7.17 -22.30 10.34
C ASP A 355 -7.24 -23.32 11.49
N GLY A 356 -8.43 -23.73 11.88
CA GLY A 356 -8.65 -24.61 13.03
C GLY A 356 -8.00 -24.07 14.31
N ASP A 357 -7.25 -24.91 15.00
CA ASP A 357 -6.56 -24.57 16.25
C ASP A 357 -5.41 -23.60 16.08
N ASN A 358 -4.93 -23.36 14.85
CA ASN A 358 -3.89 -22.37 14.55
C ASN A 358 -4.39 -20.93 14.67
N GLY A 359 -5.70 -20.72 14.85
CA GLY A 359 -6.31 -19.39 14.97
C GLY A 359 -6.42 -18.66 13.64
N TYR A 360 -6.55 -17.33 13.71
CA TYR A 360 -6.81 -16.47 12.56
C TYR A 360 -5.51 -16.15 11.78
N ILE A 361 -5.02 -17.11 11.03
CA ILE A 361 -3.76 -17.02 10.26
C ILE A 361 -3.95 -17.08 8.74
N ILE A 362 -5.17 -17.29 8.24
CA ILE A 362 -5.46 -17.23 6.82
C ILE A 362 -5.88 -15.79 6.48
N PRO A 363 -5.04 -15.00 5.78
CA PRO A 363 -5.45 -13.73 5.23
C PRO A 363 -6.48 -13.99 4.12
N TYR A 364 -7.69 -13.45 4.29
CA TYR A 364 -8.82 -13.73 3.42
C TYR A 364 -8.97 -12.68 2.31
N LYS A 365 -8.83 -11.39 2.70
CA LYS A 365 -9.03 -10.24 1.82
C LYS A 365 -8.40 -9.01 2.48
N SER A 366 -7.95 -8.03 1.70
CA SER A 366 -7.45 -6.77 2.24
C SER A 366 -8.11 -5.57 1.58
N PHE A 367 -8.24 -4.47 2.35
CA PHE A 367 -8.83 -3.23 1.90
C PHE A 367 -7.91 -2.05 2.15
N LEU A 368 -7.91 -1.10 1.22
CA LEU A 368 -7.31 0.21 1.44
C LEU A 368 -8.22 1.02 2.35
N CYS A 369 -7.65 1.73 3.30
CA CYS A 369 -8.41 2.61 4.17
C CYS A 369 -7.69 3.93 4.40
N SER A 370 -8.36 4.90 5.01
CA SER A 370 -7.74 6.10 5.55
C SER A 370 -8.01 6.17 7.05
N THR A 371 -6.96 6.15 7.83
CA THR A 371 -7.02 6.34 9.29
C THR A 371 -6.80 7.81 9.65
N GLY A 372 -6.79 8.14 10.93
CA GLY A 372 -6.51 9.46 11.45
C GLY A 372 -5.56 9.43 12.63
N ASP A 373 -5.11 10.61 13.06
CA ASP A 373 -4.18 10.74 14.19
C ASP A 373 -4.78 10.17 15.48
N ASP A 374 -6.10 10.34 15.69
CA ASP A 374 -6.82 9.84 16.85
C ASP A 374 -7.33 8.40 16.69
N THR A 375 -6.97 7.68 15.62
CA THR A 375 -7.30 6.24 15.50
C THR A 375 -6.57 5.48 16.60
N PRO A 376 -7.29 4.86 17.57
CA PRO A 376 -6.67 4.25 18.73
C PRO A 376 -6.03 2.91 18.38
N LEU A 377 -4.83 2.67 18.90
CA LEU A 377 -4.16 1.37 18.81
C LEU A 377 -4.77 0.38 19.82
N GLY A 378 -4.63 -0.92 19.55
CA GLY A 378 -5.00 -1.98 20.47
C GLY A 378 -6.08 -2.92 19.95
N GLU A 379 -6.66 -3.69 20.88
CA GLU A 379 -7.71 -4.68 20.59
C GLU A 379 -9.09 -4.08 20.86
N HIS A 380 -10.00 -4.25 19.91
CA HIS A 380 -11.35 -3.70 19.90
C HIS A 380 -12.37 -4.75 19.51
N LYS A 381 -13.66 -4.48 19.78
CA LYS A 381 -14.78 -5.32 19.36
C LYS A 381 -15.96 -4.49 18.92
N THR A 382 -16.49 -4.75 17.74
CA THR A 382 -17.58 -3.98 17.14
C THR A 382 -18.89 -4.13 17.93
N PRO A 383 -19.44 -3.06 18.56
CA PRO A 383 -20.67 -3.15 19.32
C PRO A 383 -21.93 -2.85 18.51
N GLU A 384 -21.86 -2.09 17.44
CA GLU A 384 -23.01 -1.60 16.69
C GLU A 384 -22.69 -1.20 15.26
N LYS A 385 -23.75 -1.08 14.42
CA LYS A 385 -23.66 -0.74 13.00
C LYS A 385 -24.78 0.21 12.59
N TYR A 386 -24.55 1.02 11.56
CA TYR A 386 -25.54 1.95 11.02
C TYR A 386 -25.50 1.92 9.49
N ARG A 387 -26.68 1.92 8.85
CA ARG A 387 -26.75 1.97 7.38
C ARG A 387 -26.32 3.34 6.84
N TRP A 388 -26.85 4.42 7.43
CA TRP A 388 -26.46 5.81 7.25
C TRP A 388 -26.35 6.48 8.61
N ARG A 389 -25.41 7.42 8.75
CA ARG A 389 -25.26 8.20 9.97
C ARG A 389 -24.74 9.59 9.67
N LEU A 390 -25.34 10.59 10.32
CA LEU A 390 -24.77 11.94 10.43
C LEU A 390 -23.54 11.89 11.34
N MET A 391 -22.44 12.43 10.86
CA MET A 391 -21.18 12.54 11.59
C MET A 391 -21.11 13.91 12.31
N ASN A 392 -20.19 14.04 13.25
CA ASN A 392 -20.00 15.32 14.00
C ASN A 392 -19.54 16.49 13.12
N THR A 393 -19.20 16.25 11.87
CA THR A 393 -18.78 17.23 10.86
C THR A 393 -19.92 17.67 9.97
N ASP A 394 -21.18 17.40 10.35
CA ASP A 394 -22.40 17.67 9.54
C ASP A 394 -22.41 17.00 8.16
N GLU A 395 -21.73 15.86 8.05
CA GLU A 395 -21.59 15.06 6.85
C GLU A 395 -22.13 13.65 7.10
N TYR A 396 -22.46 12.93 6.02
CA TYR A 396 -23.00 11.58 6.12
C TYR A 396 -22.02 10.54 5.60
N CYS A 397 -22.09 9.36 6.21
CA CYS A 397 -21.42 8.16 5.73
C CYS A 397 -22.41 7.00 5.70
N GLN A 398 -22.09 5.97 4.93
CA GLN A 398 -22.91 4.77 4.86
C GLN A 398 -22.12 3.52 5.28
N TYR A 399 -22.86 2.46 5.64
CA TYR A 399 -22.30 1.16 6.08
C TYR A 399 -21.29 1.30 7.22
N LEU A 400 -21.69 1.99 8.28
CA LEU A 400 -20.81 2.24 9.42
C LEU A 400 -20.78 1.06 10.39
N THR A 401 -19.59 0.74 10.87
CA THR A 401 -19.33 -0.24 11.91
C THR A 401 -18.51 0.44 13.01
N ARG A 402 -19.02 0.49 14.25
CA ARG A 402 -18.30 1.12 15.37
C ARG A 402 -17.09 0.27 15.76
N LEU A 403 -15.96 0.92 16.02
CA LEU A 403 -14.71 0.25 16.36
C LEU A 403 -14.79 -0.43 17.73
N ASP A 404 -15.29 0.28 18.76
CA ASP A 404 -15.46 -0.25 20.12
C ASP A 404 -16.54 0.51 20.90
N ALA A 405 -17.00 -0.08 22.01
CA ALA A 405 -17.93 0.56 22.93
C ALA A 405 -17.30 1.78 23.60
N GLY A 406 -18.01 2.89 23.63
CA GLY A 406 -17.53 4.13 24.26
C GLY A 406 -16.47 4.90 23.45
N ILE A 407 -16.05 4.41 22.30
CA ILE A 407 -15.13 5.11 21.40
C ILE A 407 -15.90 5.68 20.20
N PRO A 408 -15.80 6.99 19.90
CA PRO A 408 -16.57 7.61 18.82
C PRO A 408 -15.94 7.37 17.43
N ILE A 409 -15.19 6.30 17.26
CA ILE A 409 -14.49 5.94 16.03
C ILE A 409 -15.27 4.85 15.30
N LEU A 410 -15.42 5.02 13.99
CA LEU A 410 -16.16 4.11 13.11
C LEU A 410 -15.32 3.73 11.88
N LEU A 411 -15.52 2.51 11.39
CA LEU A 411 -15.18 2.12 10.02
C LEU A 411 -16.39 2.50 9.16
N HIS A 412 -16.19 3.22 8.07
CA HIS A 412 -17.29 3.72 7.25
C HIS A 412 -16.86 4.06 5.82
N SER A 413 -17.84 4.26 4.93
CA SER A 413 -17.59 4.68 3.55
C SER A 413 -16.88 6.05 3.48
N VAL A 414 -16.46 6.43 2.30
CA VAL A 414 -16.19 7.82 1.92
C VAL A 414 -17.36 8.73 2.30
N ILE A 415 -17.18 10.05 2.24
CA ILE A 415 -18.08 11.05 2.83
C ILE A 415 -19.08 11.60 1.80
N TYR A 416 -20.32 11.81 2.25
CA TYR A 416 -21.44 12.35 1.50
C TYR A 416 -22.01 13.61 2.19
N GLU A 417 -22.58 14.53 1.42
CA GLU A 417 -23.24 15.72 1.98
C GLU A 417 -24.60 15.39 2.60
N ARG A 418 -25.30 14.38 2.09
CA ARG A 418 -26.62 13.92 2.52
C ARG A 418 -26.65 12.38 2.53
N PRO A 419 -27.65 11.74 3.15
CA PRO A 419 -27.81 10.28 3.08
C PRO A 419 -28.33 9.82 1.70
N ASP A 420 -27.60 10.21 0.65
CA ASP A 420 -27.89 10.00 -0.74
C ASP A 420 -26.60 9.62 -1.48
N PRO A 421 -26.52 8.46 -2.18
CA PRO A 421 -25.30 7.98 -2.83
C PRO A 421 -24.79 8.93 -3.95
N TYR A 422 -25.61 9.88 -4.41
CA TYR A 422 -25.24 10.88 -5.42
C TYR A 422 -24.72 12.21 -4.85
N THR A 423 -24.34 12.23 -3.57
CA THR A 423 -23.81 13.44 -2.92
C THR A 423 -22.42 13.23 -2.35
N LEU A 424 -21.62 12.37 -2.99
CA LEU A 424 -20.23 12.10 -2.63
C LEU A 424 -19.38 13.36 -2.70
N LYS A 425 -18.52 13.52 -1.72
CA LYS A 425 -17.39 14.46 -1.77
C LYS A 425 -16.19 13.74 -2.42
N ALA A 426 -16.00 13.91 -3.73
CA ALA A 426 -15.04 13.17 -4.56
C ALA A 426 -13.61 13.12 -3.96
N PHE A 427 -13.13 14.22 -3.38
CA PHE A 427 -11.80 14.25 -2.76
C PHE A 427 -11.64 13.22 -1.65
N THR A 428 -12.70 12.80 -0.94
CA THR A 428 -12.61 11.79 0.13
C THR A 428 -12.35 10.40 -0.41
N TYR A 429 -12.80 10.11 -1.63
CA TYR A 429 -12.47 8.90 -2.38
C TYR A 429 -11.03 8.98 -2.90
N ASN A 430 -10.66 10.09 -3.52
CA ASN A 430 -9.35 10.27 -4.15
C ASN A 430 -8.18 10.26 -3.16
N TYR A 431 -8.44 10.55 -1.88
CA TYR A 431 -7.44 10.51 -0.81
C TYR A 431 -7.49 9.24 0.05
N LEU A 432 -8.26 8.21 -0.34
CA LEU A 432 -8.15 6.91 0.34
C LEU A 432 -6.72 6.38 0.27
N GLY A 433 -6.26 5.82 1.38
CA GLY A 433 -4.89 5.38 1.54
C GLY A 433 -3.95 6.40 2.18
N ALA A 434 -4.41 7.63 2.45
CA ALA A 434 -3.66 8.63 3.20
C ALA A 434 -4.30 8.88 4.57
N THR A 435 -3.50 9.24 5.58
CA THR A 435 -3.99 9.66 6.90
C THR A 435 -4.66 11.03 6.75
N LYS A 436 -5.99 11.05 6.67
CA LYS A 436 -6.80 12.25 6.36
C LYS A 436 -8.10 12.33 7.17
N SER A 437 -8.30 11.48 8.16
CA SER A 437 -9.43 11.58 9.10
C SER A 437 -8.96 12.14 10.44
N HIS A 438 -9.90 12.52 11.31
CA HIS A 438 -9.58 12.83 12.71
C HIS A 438 -9.34 11.56 13.53
N GLY A 439 -9.92 10.42 13.13
CA GLY A 439 -9.75 9.14 13.85
C GLY A 439 -10.57 8.01 13.25
N CYS A 440 -11.66 8.29 12.53
CA CYS A 440 -12.44 7.28 11.84
C CYS A 440 -11.66 6.61 10.71
N ILE A 441 -12.02 5.38 10.40
CA ILE A 441 -11.40 4.57 9.35
C ILE A 441 -12.29 4.64 8.10
N ARG A 442 -11.86 5.41 7.10
CA ARG A 442 -12.58 5.57 5.83
C ARG A 442 -12.22 4.46 4.86
N LEU A 443 -13.19 3.98 4.13
CA LEU A 443 -13.11 2.91 3.14
C LEU A 443 -13.85 3.32 1.86
N THR A 444 -13.70 2.57 0.79
CA THR A 444 -14.65 2.63 -0.32
C THR A 444 -16.04 2.22 0.16
N THR A 445 -17.07 2.58 -0.58
CA THR A 445 -18.44 2.16 -0.21
C THR A 445 -18.60 0.64 -0.29
N ALA A 446 -17.99 -0.02 -1.29
CA ALA A 446 -18.01 -1.48 -1.39
C ALA A 446 -17.33 -2.16 -0.19
N ASP A 447 -16.12 -1.70 0.20
CA ASP A 447 -15.36 -2.31 1.29
C ASP A 447 -16.04 -2.10 2.65
N SER A 448 -16.59 -0.90 2.90
CA SER A 448 -17.34 -0.64 4.12
C SER A 448 -18.64 -1.44 4.19
N ARG A 449 -19.34 -1.61 3.03
CA ARG A 449 -20.51 -2.48 2.90
C ARG A 449 -20.14 -3.93 3.17
N TRP A 450 -19.03 -4.42 2.62
CA TRP A 450 -18.57 -5.79 2.85
C TRP A 450 -18.36 -6.06 4.35
N ILE A 451 -17.67 -5.17 5.07
CA ILE A 451 -17.48 -5.29 6.53
C ILE A 451 -18.82 -5.23 7.26
N TYR A 452 -19.70 -4.32 6.86
CA TYR A 452 -21.03 -4.16 7.46
C TYR A 452 -21.88 -5.42 7.30
N GLU A 453 -21.87 -6.09 6.16
CA GLU A 453 -22.68 -7.26 5.87
C GLU A 453 -22.07 -8.55 6.44
N HIS A 454 -20.75 -8.74 6.35
CA HIS A 454 -20.10 -10.01 6.66
C HIS A 454 -19.49 -10.10 8.06
N CYS A 455 -19.04 -8.99 8.65
CA CYS A 455 -18.43 -9.01 9.98
C CYS A 455 -19.51 -8.81 11.04
N ALA A 456 -19.88 -9.85 11.80
CA ALA A 456 -20.91 -9.79 12.84
C ALA A 456 -20.57 -8.80 13.96
N LEU A 457 -21.55 -8.37 14.75
CA LEU A 457 -21.30 -7.66 16.03
C LEU A 457 -20.43 -8.54 16.94
N GLY A 458 -19.48 -7.92 17.63
CA GLY A 458 -18.47 -8.62 18.43
C GLY A 458 -17.23 -9.06 17.63
N THR A 459 -17.17 -8.77 16.33
CA THR A 459 -15.95 -9.03 15.53
C THR A 459 -14.74 -8.34 16.17
N SER A 460 -13.67 -9.11 16.38
CA SER A 460 -12.42 -8.61 16.94
C SER A 460 -11.66 -7.79 15.91
N ILE A 461 -11.21 -6.60 16.31
CA ILE A 461 -10.41 -5.69 15.50
C ILE A 461 -9.13 -5.36 16.26
N THR A 462 -7.98 -5.57 15.63
CA THR A 462 -6.67 -5.13 16.13
C THR A 462 -6.21 -3.93 15.32
N VAL A 463 -5.94 -2.80 15.96
CA VAL A 463 -5.30 -1.63 15.33
C VAL A 463 -3.85 -1.58 15.74
N TYR A 464 -2.94 -1.53 14.78
CA TYR A 464 -1.48 -1.54 15.00
C TYR A 464 -0.76 -0.60 14.04
N GLU A 465 0.52 -0.36 14.29
CA GLU A 465 1.42 0.36 13.39
C GLU A 465 2.57 -0.55 12.96
N SER A 466 2.86 -0.54 11.67
CA SER A 466 3.98 -1.27 11.08
C SER A 466 4.32 -0.66 9.73
N PRO A 467 5.61 -0.58 9.35
CA PRO A 467 6.02 -0.20 8.00
C PRO A 467 5.73 -1.28 6.96
N ILE A 468 5.35 -2.49 7.38
CA ILE A 468 4.94 -3.59 6.51
C ILE A 468 3.41 -3.60 6.46
N PRO A 469 2.78 -3.54 5.27
CA PRO A 469 1.33 -3.45 5.13
C PRO A 469 0.56 -4.55 5.87
N GLY A 470 1.07 -5.76 5.81
CA GLY A 470 0.48 -6.96 6.37
C GLY A 470 0.95 -8.19 5.56
N PRO A 471 0.18 -9.28 5.57
CA PRO A 471 0.52 -10.49 4.80
C PRO A 471 0.40 -10.28 3.29
N PHE A 472 -0.48 -9.38 2.85
CA PHE A 472 -0.61 -8.96 1.46
C PHE A 472 0.12 -7.62 1.24
N ASP A 473 0.39 -7.29 -0.02
CA ASP A 473 0.79 -5.94 -0.39
C ASP A 473 -0.36 -4.97 -0.06
N ARG A 474 -0.01 -3.69 0.12
CA ARG A 474 -1.02 -2.67 0.35
C ARG A 474 -1.99 -2.59 -0.83
N PRO A 475 -3.31 -2.70 -0.60
CA PRO A 475 -4.29 -2.55 -1.66
C PRO A 475 -4.23 -1.18 -2.31
N VAL A 476 -4.68 -1.10 -3.56
CA VAL A 476 -4.66 0.12 -4.36
C VAL A 476 -6.05 0.50 -4.83
N ILE A 477 -6.33 1.79 -4.93
CA ILE A 477 -7.49 2.29 -5.68
C ILE A 477 -7.12 2.35 -7.14
N LYS A 478 -7.89 1.65 -7.98
CA LYS A 478 -7.59 1.53 -9.42
C LYS A 478 -7.79 2.82 -10.21
N THR A 479 -8.67 3.72 -9.76
CA THR A 479 -9.04 4.89 -10.56
C THR A 479 -9.36 6.09 -9.67
N MET A 480 -8.72 7.21 -9.88
CA MET A 480 -9.19 8.48 -9.32
C MET A 480 -10.42 8.96 -10.10
N ILE A 481 -11.35 9.57 -9.39
CA ILE A 481 -12.55 10.13 -9.97
C ILE A 481 -12.40 11.64 -10.16
N PRO A 482 -13.07 12.24 -11.16
CA PRO A 482 -13.14 13.70 -11.31
C PRO A 482 -13.71 14.36 -10.05
N ASP A 483 -13.27 15.58 -9.71
CA ASP A 483 -13.82 16.34 -8.59
C ASP A 483 -15.32 16.66 -8.74
N THR A 484 -15.82 16.61 -9.96
CA THR A 484 -17.24 16.78 -10.29
C THR A 484 -18.08 15.51 -10.15
N GLN A 485 -17.46 14.36 -9.90
CA GLN A 485 -18.19 13.12 -9.70
C GLN A 485 -18.85 13.09 -8.33
N THR A 486 -20.15 12.81 -8.31
CA THR A 486 -20.99 12.87 -7.11
C THR A 486 -21.34 11.50 -6.51
N TYR A 487 -20.74 10.43 -7.01
CA TYR A 487 -20.97 9.07 -6.51
C TYR A 487 -19.67 8.27 -6.43
N ASP A 488 -19.63 7.31 -5.49
CA ASP A 488 -18.52 6.36 -5.35
C ASP A 488 -18.62 5.29 -6.45
N PRO A 489 -17.58 5.09 -7.28
CA PRO A 489 -17.61 4.11 -8.37
C PRO A 489 -17.71 2.65 -7.87
N THR A 490 -17.57 2.43 -6.57
CA THR A 490 -17.72 1.09 -5.96
C THR A 490 -19.10 0.89 -5.31
N ASP A 491 -19.96 1.91 -5.28
CA ASP A 491 -21.29 1.79 -4.64
C ASP A 491 -22.27 1.05 -5.55
N ALA A 492 -22.62 -0.17 -5.16
CA ALA A 492 -23.60 -0.99 -5.88
C ALA A 492 -25.06 -0.42 -5.84
N ASN A 493 -25.34 0.61 -5.03
CA ASN A 493 -26.63 1.29 -5.03
C ASN A 493 -26.73 2.35 -6.12
N VAL A 494 -25.65 2.61 -6.85
CA VAL A 494 -25.56 3.52 -7.98
C VAL A 494 -25.68 2.73 -9.26
N PRO A 495 -26.80 2.87 -10.04
CA PRO A 495 -27.04 2.08 -11.24
C PRO A 495 -25.93 2.18 -12.30
N GLU A 496 -25.28 3.34 -12.41
CA GLU A 496 -24.18 3.58 -13.34
C GLU A 496 -22.98 2.66 -13.11
N ASN A 497 -22.80 2.17 -11.88
CA ASN A 497 -21.71 1.23 -11.54
C ASN A 497 -22.01 -0.22 -11.96
N GLY A 498 -23.25 -0.55 -12.25
CA GLY A 498 -23.69 -1.88 -12.72
C GLY A 498 -23.57 -2.11 -14.22
N LEU A 499 -23.11 -1.10 -14.97
CA LEU A 499 -22.99 -1.12 -16.43
C LEU A 499 -21.54 -1.26 -16.94
N GLN A 500 -20.58 -1.53 -16.02
CA GLN A 500 -19.15 -1.70 -16.37
C GLN A 500 -18.74 -3.15 -16.44
#